data_f356d0857c4c48965364a5193a16e4e9
#
_entry.id   f356d0857c4c48965364a5193a16e4e9
#
_cell.length_a   1.000
_cell.length_b   1.000
_cell.length_c   1.000
_cell.angle_alpha   90.00
_cell.angle_beta   90.00
_cell.angle_gamma   90.00
#
_symmetry.space_group_name_H-M   'P 1'
#
loop_
_entity.id
_entity.type
_entity.pdbx_description
1 polymer ?
#
loop_
_entity_poly.entity_id
_entity_poly.type
_entity_poly.pdbx_seq_one_letter_code
_entity_poly.pdbx_strand_id
1 'polypeptide(L)'
;MNKLIAIVGPNASGKSHIAVDLASALGGEIISADSRQVYRGMDLGSGKTPVSERKNVPHHLLDVVDAGEFFSMADFQKLAYEAADDILSRGKIPFLVGGTGLYVDSVTKGYLLSDVEPDLKYRDELEKLTTPELYDMLMEKVPDAAVDRFNRNRVMRMLEKLHDGDDIVPTASPRYDVLTIGIYREREELKRRIDERLTRREAEGMLEEVRGLREQGVSDEFLLKLGLEYRYITEYLTGVWSSEEEMLNELALAIKRFAKRQMTWFKRDQSIVWLNMNDKPFETALTLIKNFLEAE
;
A
#
# COMPACT_ATOMS: atom_id res chain seq x y z
N MET A 1 17.17 -17.59 -9.51
CA MET A 1 15.86 -17.22 -8.90
C MET A 1 15.09 -16.40 -9.92
N ASN A 2 13.76 -16.51 -10.00
CA ASN A 2 12.94 -15.66 -10.88
C ASN A 2 13.10 -14.19 -10.49
N LYS A 3 13.10 -13.28 -11.48
CA LYS A 3 13.37 -11.84 -11.26
C LYS A 3 12.07 -11.04 -11.19
N LEU A 4 12.00 -10.07 -10.26
CA LEU A 4 10.90 -9.16 -10.05
C LEU A 4 11.42 -7.72 -9.91
N ILE A 5 10.76 -6.77 -10.54
CA ILE A 5 11.09 -5.35 -10.42
C ILE A 5 10.09 -4.69 -9.46
N ALA A 6 10.58 -4.04 -8.41
CA ALA A 6 9.74 -3.27 -7.50
C ALA A 6 9.95 -1.76 -7.73
N ILE A 7 8.87 -1.02 -7.98
CA ILE A 7 8.89 0.45 -8.10
C ILE A 7 8.13 1.04 -6.92
N VAL A 8 8.85 1.67 -6.02
CA VAL A 8 8.31 2.17 -4.75
C VAL A 8 8.46 3.67 -4.59
N GLY A 9 7.75 4.24 -3.64
CA GLY A 9 7.87 5.67 -3.34
C GLY A 9 6.59 6.26 -2.77
N PRO A 10 6.62 7.51 -2.29
CA PRO A 10 5.48 8.16 -1.67
C PRO A 10 4.37 8.49 -2.68
N ASN A 11 3.20 8.81 -2.15
CA ASN A 11 2.10 9.35 -2.95
C ASN A 11 2.57 10.60 -3.71
N ALA A 12 2.06 10.79 -4.93
CA ALA A 12 2.38 11.89 -5.84
C ALA A 12 3.86 11.98 -6.31
N SER A 13 4.73 10.99 -6.02
CA SER A 13 6.12 10.99 -6.51
C SER A 13 6.24 10.81 -8.02
N GLY A 14 5.25 10.19 -8.68
CA GLY A 14 5.29 9.81 -10.10
C GLY A 14 5.65 8.35 -10.37
N LYS A 15 5.73 7.52 -9.32
CA LYS A 15 6.08 6.09 -9.44
C LYS A 15 5.23 5.31 -10.43
N SER A 16 3.90 5.51 -10.42
CA SER A 16 3.00 4.78 -11.33
C SER A 16 3.23 5.16 -12.79
N HIS A 17 3.48 6.44 -13.07
CA HIS A 17 3.74 6.93 -14.42
C HIS A 17 5.02 6.31 -15.01
N ILE A 18 6.15 6.41 -14.29
CA ILE A 18 7.41 5.81 -14.76
C ILE A 18 7.33 4.28 -14.82
N ALA A 19 6.58 3.64 -13.92
CA ALA A 19 6.38 2.19 -13.95
C ALA A 19 5.64 1.74 -15.21
N VAL A 20 4.60 2.47 -15.63
CA VAL A 20 3.88 2.21 -16.90
C VAL A 20 4.82 2.37 -18.09
N ASP A 21 5.64 3.43 -18.10
CA ASP A 21 6.61 3.65 -19.20
C ASP A 21 7.63 2.53 -19.30
N LEU A 22 8.21 2.12 -18.17
CA LEU A 22 9.19 1.03 -18.09
C LEU A 22 8.58 -0.33 -18.46
N ALA A 23 7.39 -0.65 -17.94
CA ALA A 23 6.69 -1.88 -18.27
C ALA A 23 6.30 -1.93 -19.74
N SER A 24 5.83 -0.82 -20.31
CA SER A 24 5.54 -0.72 -21.75
C SER A 24 6.78 -0.94 -22.62
N ALA A 25 7.93 -0.34 -22.25
CA ALA A 25 9.18 -0.47 -23.00
C ALA A 25 9.80 -1.87 -22.93
N LEU A 26 9.55 -2.61 -21.85
CA LEU A 26 10.15 -3.92 -21.56
C LEU A 26 9.19 -5.10 -21.77
N GLY A 27 7.94 -4.85 -22.20
CA GLY A 27 6.93 -5.90 -22.35
C GLY A 27 6.48 -6.52 -21.03
N GLY A 28 6.57 -5.75 -19.93
CA GLY A 28 6.19 -6.18 -18.60
C GLY A 28 4.73 -5.89 -18.27
N GLU A 29 4.30 -6.34 -17.08
CA GLU A 29 2.96 -6.11 -16.53
C GLU A 29 3.06 -5.62 -15.08
N ILE A 30 2.09 -4.82 -14.64
CA ILE A 30 2.10 -4.18 -13.34
C ILE A 30 1.23 -4.95 -12.35
N ILE A 31 1.77 -5.16 -11.15
CA ILE A 31 1.06 -5.65 -9.96
C ILE A 31 0.96 -4.48 -8.99
N SER A 32 -0.26 -3.97 -8.73
CA SER A 32 -0.46 -2.84 -7.84
C SER A 32 -0.27 -3.25 -6.37
N ALA A 33 0.65 -2.60 -5.66
CA ALA A 33 0.89 -2.78 -4.23
C ALA A 33 0.33 -1.59 -3.42
N ASP A 34 -0.98 -1.36 -3.56
CA ASP A 34 -1.72 -0.32 -2.83
C ASP A 34 -2.96 -0.93 -2.16
N SER A 35 -3.06 -0.78 -0.83
CA SER A 35 -4.12 -1.39 -0.02
C SER A 35 -5.52 -0.81 -0.22
N ARG A 36 -5.68 0.24 -1.01
CA ARG A 36 -6.96 0.84 -1.35
C ARG A 36 -7.37 0.58 -2.79
N GLN A 37 -6.40 0.43 -3.69
CA GLN A 37 -6.68 0.17 -5.10
C GLN A 37 -7.22 -1.23 -5.38
N VAL A 38 -7.16 -2.13 -4.41
CA VAL A 38 -7.75 -3.48 -4.48
C VAL A 38 -9.28 -3.45 -4.51
N TYR A 39 -9.91 -2.39 -3.99
CA TYR A 39 -11.36 -2.28 -3.88
C TYR A 39 -12.00 -1.74 -5.16
N ARG A 40 -13.10 -2.40 -5.60
CA ARG A 40 -13.93 -1.94 -6.73
C ARG A 40 -14.65 -0.65 -6.38
N GLY A 41 -14.75 0.26 -7.37
CA GLY A 41 -15.43 1.54 -7.21
C GLY A 41 -14.70 2.56 -6.35
N MET A 42 -13.49 2.26 -5.91
CA MET A 42 -12.62 3.17 -5.16
C MET A 42 -11.50 3.68 -6.06
N ASP A 43 -11.79 4.61 -6.95
CA ASP A 43 -10.89 5.03 -8.02
C ASP A 43 -10.22 6.36 -7.75
N LEU A 44 -11.00 7.42 -7.52
CA LEU A 44 -10.48 8.77 -7.31
C LEU A 44 -9.81 8.89 -5.94
N GLY A 45 -10.47 8.48 -4.86
CA GLY A 45 -9.91 8.53 -3.51
C GLY A 45 -8.66 7.68 -3.36
N SER A 46 -8.59 6.50 -3.95
CA SER A 46 -7.39 5.65 -3.93
C SER A 46 -6.28 6.12 -4.88
N GLY A 47 -6.68 6.88 -5.91
CA GLY A 47 -5.79 7.35 -6.99
C GLY A 47 -5.30 6.25 -7.88
N LYS A 48 -6.18 5.36 -8.20
CA LYS A 48 -5.99 4.34 -9.23
C LYS A 48 -5.55 4.97 -10.55
N THR A 49 -4.63 4.34 -11.26
CA THR A 49 -4.20 4.83 -12.57
C THR A 49 -5.35 4.63 -13.57
N PRO A 50 -5.87 5.71 -14.19
CA PRO A 50 -6.94 5.61 -15.18
C PRO A 50 -6.54 4.71 -16.36
N VAL A 51 -7.50 4.03 -16.96
CA VAL A 51 -7.25 3.13 -18.11
C VAL A 51 -6.54 3.86 -19.25
N SER A 52 -6.90 5.13 -19.49
CA SER A 52 -6.27 6.00 -20.50
C SER A 52 -4.77 6.25 -20.29
N GLU A 53 -4.30 6.17 -19.04
CA GLU A 53 -2.90 6.38 -18.67
C GLU A 53 -2.08 5.07 -18.61
N ARG A 54 -2.71 3.90 -18.74
CA ARG A 54 -2.05 2.58 -18.60
C ARG A 54 -1.26 2.16 -19.84
N LYS A 55 -1.35 2.85 -20.98
CA LYS A 55 -0.64 2.54 -22.25
C LYS A 55 -0.75 1.06 -22.69
N ASN A 56 -1.91 0.46 -22.49
CA ASN A 56 -2.18 -0.98 -22.73
C ASN A 56 -1.33 -1.94 -21.89
N VAL A 57 -0.63 -1.49 -20.87
CA VAL A 57 0.07 -2.33 -19.91
C VAL A 57 -0.98 -2.97 -18.98
N PRO A 58 -1.02 -4.31 -18.89
CA PRO A 58 -1.92 -4.98 -17.94
C PRO A 58 -1.59 -4.60 -16.50
N HIS A 59 -2.64 -4.38 -15.71
CA HIS A 59 -2.53 -4.09 -14.29
C HIS A 59 -3.29 -5.15 -13.50
N HIS A 60 -2.58 -5.81 -12.61
CA HIS A 60 -3.11 -6.83 -11.70
C HIS A 60 -3.33 -6.23 -10.30
N LEU A 61 -4.20 -6.84 -9.53
CA LEU A 61 -4.56 -6.44 -8.16
C LEU A 61 -5.21 -5.05 -8.06
N LEU A 62 -5.87 -4.64 -9.12
CA LEU A 62 -6.85 -3.56 -9.10
C LEU A 62 -8.25 -4.20 -9.11
N ASP A 63 -9.19 -3.67 -8.34
CA ASP A 63 -10.60 -4.10 -8.39
C ASP A 63 -10.83 -5.60 -8.10
N VAL A 64 -10.08 -6.18 -7.17
CA VAL A 64 -10.12 -7.63 -6.86
C VAL A 64 -11.14 -7.98 -5.77
N VAL A 65 -11.55 -7.00 -4.95
CA VAL A 65 -12.47 -7.20 -3.82
C VAL A 65 -13.52 -6.09 -3.80
N ASP A 66 -14.72 -6.37 -3.30
CA ASP A 66 -15.78 -5.37 -3.19
C ASP A 66 -15.55 -4.44 -1.99
N ALA A 67 -15.94 -3.16 -2.14
CA ALA A 67 -15.84 -2.20 -1.04
C ALA A 67 -16.71 -2.65 0.14
N GLY A 68 -16.13 -2.68 1.33
CA GLY A 68 -16.77 -3.19 2.55
C GLY A 68 -16.29 -4.58 2.97
N GLU A 69 -15.66 -5.34 2.08
CA GLU A 69 -15.11 -6.65 2.40
C GLU A 69 -13.74 -6.53 3.08
N PHE A 70 -13.40 -7.53 3.87
CA PHE A 70 -12.09 -7.61 4.50
C PHE A 70 -11.06 -8.12 3.49
N PHE A 71 -9.91 -7.46 3.43
CA PHE A 71 -8.78 -7.86 2.59
C PHE A 71 -7.48 -7.68 3.36
N SER A 72 -6.81 -8.78 3.63
CA SER A 72 -5.61 -8.82 4.46
C SER A 72 -4.32 -8.68 3.63
N MET A 73 -3.20 -8.52 4.34
CA MET A 73 -1.86 -8.60 3.73
C MET A 73 -1.56 -10.00 3.19
N ALA A 74 -2.11 -11.06 3.80
CA ALA A 74 -1.94 -12.44 3.33
C ALA A 74 -2.67 -12.66 2.01
N ASP A 75 -3.92 -12.16 1.88
CA ASP A 75 -4.66 -12.20 0.62
C ASP A 75 -3.91 -11.45 -0.49
N PHE A 76 -3.39 -10.26 -0.16
CA PHE A 76 -2.56 -9.51 -1.11
C PHE A 76 -1.33 -10.30 -1.55
N GLN A 77 -0.55 -10.83 -0.61
CA GLN A 77 0.68 -11.57 -0.92
C GLN A 77 0.40 -12.78 -1.81
N LYS A 78 -0.63 -13.55 -1.48
CA LYS A 78 -1.07 -14.71 -2.26
C LYS A 78 -1.39 -14.31 -3.70
N LEU A 79 -2.27 -13.34 -3.90
CA LEU A 79 -2.65 -12.87 -5.23
C LEU A 79 -1.48 -12.24 -5.99
N ALA A 80 -0.56 -11.55 -5.29
CA ALA A 80 0.63 -10.97 -5.89
C ALA A 80 1.59 -12.05 -6.40
N TYR A 81 1.74 -13.15 -5.66
CA TYR A 81 2.53 -14.30 -6.11
C TYR A 81 1.89 -15.00 -7.33
N GLU A 82 0.59 -15.24 -7.27
CA GLU A 82 -0.16 -15.83 -8.39
C GLU A 82 -0.01 -14.97 -9.66
N ALA A 83 -0.16 -13.66 -9.55
CA ALA A 83 0.02 -12.74 -10.68
C ALA A 83 1.47 -12.71 -11.19
N ALA A 84 2.46 -12.67 -10.29
CA ALA A 84 3.86 -12.65 -10.68
C ALA A 84 4.28 -13.95 -11.40
N ASP A 85 3.84 -15.10 -10.90
CA ASP A 85 4.14 -16.40 -11.51
C ASP A 85 3.46 -16.57 -12.86
N ASP A 86 2.21 -16.10 -13.01
CA ASP A 86 1.52 -16.08 -14.31
C ASP A 86 2.27 -15.19 -15.32
N ILE A 87 2.65 -13.98 -14.93
CA ILE A 87 3.43 -13.08 -15.80
C ILE A 87 4.74 -13.71 -16.23
N LEU A 88 5.48 -14.31 -15.30
CA LEU A 88 6.74 -15.01 -15.57
C LEU A 88 6.55 -16.22 -16.46
N SER A 89 5.47 -17.00 -16.27
CA SER A 89 5.17 -18.17 -17.11
C SER A 89 4.97 -17.82 -18.59
N ARG A 90 4.50 -16.58 -18.84
CA ARG A 90 4.34 -16.02 -20.19
C ARG A 90 5.61 -15.35 -20.74
N GLY A 91 6.74 -15.48 -20.04
CA GLY A 91 8.03 -14.87 -20.42
C GLY A 91 8.05 -13.34 -20.29
N LYS A 92 7.15 -12.76 -19.49
CA LYS A 92 7.07 -11.33 -19.24
C LYS A 92 7.69 -10.94 -17.91
N ILE A 93 7.87 -9.65 -17.68
CA ILE A 93 8.52 -9.11 -16.48
C ILE A 93 7.45 -8.59 -15.51
N PRO A 94 7.36 -9.11 -14.27
CA PRO A 94 6.48 -8.57 -13.25
C PRO A 94 7.06 -7.30 -12.64
N PHE A 95 6.24 -6.22 -12.62
CA PHE A 95 6.52 -4.95 -11.95
C PHE A 95 5.60 -4.80 -10.73
N LEU A 96 6.13 -4.93 -9.53
CA LEU A 96 5.42 -4.64 -8.28
C LEU A 96 5.47 -3.13 -8.00
N VAL A 97 4.34 -2.44 -8.08
CA VAL A 97 4.31 -0.97 -8.05
C VAL A 97 3.41 -0.47 -6.94
N GLY A 98 3.96 0.23 -5.96
CA GLY A 98 3.10 0.76 -4.91
C GLY A 98 3.76 1.60 -3.84
N GLY A 99 2.92 2.10 -2.93
CA GLY A 99 3.32 2.91 -1.79
C GLY A 99 2.96 2.30 -0.44
N THR A 100 2.27 1.15 -0.42
CA THR A 100 1.95 0.41 0.80
C THR A 100 3.15 -0.45 1.19
N GLY A 101 4.03 0.09 2.03
CA GLY A 101 5.32 -0.52 2.34
C GLY A 101 5.20 -1.96 2.85
N LEU A 102 4.17 -2.26 3.66
CA LEU A 102 3.93 -3.61 4.16
C LEU A 102 3.59 -4.61 3.04
N TYR A 103 2.81 -4.18 2.04
CA TYR A 103 2.49 -5.00 0.88
C TYR A 103 3.73 -5.27 0.02
N VAL A 104 4.52 -4.23 -0.23
CA VAL A 104 5.78 -4.38 -0.96
C VAL A 104 6.71 -5.34 -0.22
N ASP A 105 6.96 -5.10 1.07
CA ASP A 105 7.86 -5.93 1.88
C ASP A 105 7.38 -7.39 1.97
N SER A 106 6.07 -7.64 2.05
CA SER A 106 5.54 -9.01 2.12
C SER A 106 5.94 -9.85 0.91
N VAL A 107 5.96 -9.24 -0.28
CA VAL A 107 6.31 -9.91 -1.53
C VAL A 107 7.83 -9.93 -1.74
N THR A 108 8.50 -8.78 -1.60
CA THR A 108 9.92 -8.64 -1.92
C THR A 108 10.82 -9.34 -0.92
N LYS A 109 10.44 -9.36 0.36
CA LYS A 109 11.16 -10.06 1.44
C LYS A 109 10.63 -11.47 1.70
N GLY A 110 9.46 -11.81 1.11
CA GLY A 110 8.87 -13.13 1.26
C GLY A 110 8.45 -13.43 2.69
N TYR A 111 7.66 -12.55 3.32
CA TYR A 111 7.17 -12.82 4.68
C TYR A 111 6.37 -14.11 4.72
N LEU A 112 6.69 -14.98 5.67
CA LEU A 112 5.86 -16.12 5.96
C LEU A 112 4.66 -15.64 6.79
N LEU A 113 3.51 -15.59 6.14
CA LEU A 113 2.25 -15.15 6.75
C LEU A 113 1.44 -16.39 7.12
N SER A 114 0.78 -16.33 8.27
CA SER A 114 -0.12 -17.38 8.71
C SER A 114 -1.37 -17.40 7.83
N ASP A 115 -1.76 -18.59 7.40
CA ASP A 115 -3.05 -18.83 6.72
C ASP A 115 -4.20 -19.01 7.73
N VAL A 116 -3.93 -18.88 9.03
CA VAL A 116 -4.95 -19.02 10.07
C VAL A 116 -5.84 -17.78 10.07
N GLU A 117 -7.14 -18.01 9.89
CA GLU A 117 -8.13 -16.95 10.04
C GLU A 117 -8.10 -16.40 11.48
N PRO A 118 -8.12 -15.05 11.66
CA PRO A 118 -8.12 -14.46 12.99
C PRO A 118 -9.35 -14.92 13.80
N ASP A 119 -9.16 -15.32 15.05
CA ASP A 119 -10.27 -15.53 15.98
C ASP A 119 -10.91 -14.16 16.31
N LEU A 120 -12.02 -13.85 15.63
CA LEU A 120 -12.73 -12.60 15.79
C LEU A 120 -13.24 -12.39 17.23
N LYS A 121 -13.59 -13.47 17.94
CA LYS A 121 -14.04 -13.37 19.34
C LYS A 121 -12.89 -12.95 20.26
N TYR A 122 -11.73 -13.57 20.09
CA TYR A 122 -10.54 -13.18 20.83
C TYR A 122 -10.10 -11.75 20.50
N ARG A 123 -10.20 -11.36 19.24
CA ARG A 123 -9.93 -9.99 18.81
C ARG A 123 -10.86 -8.97 19.47
N ASP A 124 -12.17 -9.26 19.54
CA ASP A 124 -13.16 -8.43 20.23
C ASP A 124 -12.87 -8.30 21.74
N GLU A 125 -12.31 -9.34 22.36
CA GLU A 125 -11.84 -9.28 23.74
C GLU A 125 -10.63 -8.33 23.89
N LEU A 126 -9.65 -8.45 23.01
CA LEU A 126 -8.48 -7.58 23.00
C LEU A 126 -8.85 -6.12 22.70
N GLU A 127 -9.85 -5.87 21.88
CA GLU A 127 -10.30 -4.51 21.56
C GLU A 127 -10.86 -3.75 22.77
N LYS A 128 -11.34 -4.45 23.79
CA LYS A 128 -11.84 -3.86 25.05
C LYS A 128 -10.71 -3.38 25.98
N LEU A 129 -9.49 -3.88 25.77
CA LEU A 129 -8.34 -3.56 26.61
C LEU A 129 -7.64 -2.29 26.11
N THR A 130 -7.02 -1.54 27.02
CA THR A 130 -6.15 -0.41 26.68
C THR A 130 -4.81 -0.87 26.09
N THR A 131 -4.09 0.02 25.43
CA THR A 131 -2.77 -0.32 24.86
C THR A 131 -1.75 -0.76 25.93
N PRO A 132 -1.66 -0.13 27.12
CA PRO A 132 -0.81 -0.63 28.20
C PRO A 132 -1.18 -2.06 28.65
N GLU A 133 -2.47 -2.33 28.87
CA GLU A 133 -2.92 -3.68 29.30
C GLU A 133 -2.57 -4.76 28.28
N LEU A 134 -2.77 -4.46 26.98
CA LEU A 134 -2.35 -5.37 25.90
C LEU A 134 -0.84 -5.61 25.90
N TYR A 135 -0.07 -4.55 26.14
CA TYR A 135 1.39 -4.66 26.17
C TYR A 135 1.86 -5.50 27.35
N ASP A 136 1.29 -5.28 28.55
CA ASP A 136 1.61 -6.04 29.75
C ASP A 136 1.27 -7.53 29.56
N MET A 137 0.09 -7.83 29.00
CA MET A 137 -0.33 -9.19 28.64
C MET A 137 0.62 -9.86 27.63
N LEU A 138 1.17 -9.10 26.67
CA LEU A 138 2.17 -9.63 25.74
C LEU A 138 3.50 -9.92 26.45
N MET A 139 3.96 -9.00 27.32
CA MET A 139 5.21 -9.17 28.08
C MET A 139 5.16 -10.31 29.07
N GLU A 140 4.00 -10.63 29.64
CA GLU A 140 3.82 -11.83 30.48
C GLU A 140 4.03 -13.13 29.67
N LYS A 141 3.59 -13.16 28.41
CA LYS A 141 3.73 -14.33 27.53
C LYS A 141 5.10 -14.40 26.86
N VAL A 142 5.65 -13.26 26.45
CA VAL A 142 6.93 -13.16 25.73
C VAL A 142 7.70 -11.93 26.23
N PRO A 143 8.47 -12.05 27.32
CA PRO A 143 9.18 -10.93 27.94
C PRO A 143 10.12 -10.15 27.02
N ASP A 144 10.67 -10.82 26.00
CA ASP A 144 11.65 -10.23 25.07
C ASP A 144 11.02 -9.86 23.71
N ALA A 145 9.70 -9.74 23.62
CA ALA A 145 9.03 -9.40 22.37
C ALA A 145 9.48 -8.03 21.86
N ALA A 146 10.08 -8.00 20.67
CA ALA A 146 10.56 -6.77 20.02
C ALA A 146 9.40 -6.00 19.38
N VAL A 147 8.64 -5.27 20.19
CA VAL A 147 7.48 -4.48 19.74
C VAL A 147 7.47 -3.10 20.38
N ASP A 148 7.06 -2.10 19.59
CA ASP A 148 6.78 -0.76 20.14
C ASP A 148 5.52 -0.82 21.01
N ARG A 149 5.70 -0.54 22.31
CA ARG A 149 4.64 -0.55 23.34
C ARG A 149 3.47 0.40 23.02
N PHE A 150 3.66 1.40 22.20
CA PHE A 150 2.63 2.35 21.79
C PHE A 150 1.90 1.93 20.51
N ASN A 151 2.38 0.91 19.83
CA ASN A 151 1.75 0.41 18.61
C ASN A 151 0.70 -0.67 18.93
N ARG A 152 -0.51 -0.22 19.32
CA ARG A 152 -1.64 -1.07 19.69
C ARG A 152 -1.87 -2.21 18.68
N ASN A 153 -1.94 -1.89 17.40
CA ASN A 153 -2.26 -2.89 16.36
C ASN A 153 -1.21 -3.99 16.29
N ARG A 154 0.07 -3.63 16.46
CA ARG A 154 1.15 -4.61 16.43
C ARG A 154 1.18 -5.49 17.68
N VAL A 155 0.91 -4.91 18.84
CA VAL A 155 0.78 -5.66 20.10
C VAL A 155 -0.40 -6.65 20.02
N MET A 156 -1.57 -6.19 19.58
CA MET A 156 -2.75 -7.04 19.38
C MET A 156 -2.44 -8.20 18.43
N ARG A 157 -1.82 -7.90 17.26
CA ARG A 157 -1.49 -8.95 16.29
C ARG A 157 -0.51 -9.99 16.84
N MET A 158 0.42 -9.60 17.70
CA MET A 158 1.31 -10.56 18.35
C MET A 158 0.55 -11.45 19.34
N LEU A 159 -0.41 -10.88 20.08
CA LEU A 159 -1.29 -11.64 20.99
C LEU A 159 -2.19 -12.63 20.24
N GLU A 160 -2.77 -12.20 19.10
CA GLU A 160 -3.55 -13.06 18.21
C GLU A 160 -2.70 -14.24 17.72
N LYS A 161 -1.51 -13.99 17.21
CA LYS A 161 -0.59 -15.05 16.77
C LYS A 161 -0.25 -16.06 17.87
N LEU A 162 0.03 -15.56 19.08
CA LEU A 162 0.28 -16.43 20.23
C LEU A 162 -0.95 -17.25 20.63
N HIS A 163 -2.15 -16.69 20.49
CA HIS A 163 -3.41 -17.38 20.74
C HIS A 163 -3.61 -18.51 19.74
N ASP A 164 -3.33 -18.26 18.48
CA ASP A 164 -3.45 -19.20 17.37
C ASP A 164 -2.31 -20.24 17.32
N GLY A 165 -1.31 -20.11 18.20
CA GLY A 165 -0.14 -20.99 18.26
C GLY A 165 0.91 -20.70 17.18
N ASP A 166 0.86 -19.51 16.58
CA ASP A 166 1.78 -19.04 15.55
C ASP A 166 3.05 -18.42 16.15
N ASP A 167 4.15 -18.50 15.40
CA ASP A 167 5.37 -17.78 15.71
C ASP A 167 5.19 -16.24 15.58
N ILE A 168 5.56 -15.53 16.64
CA ILE A 168 5.52 -14.05 16.63
C ILE A 168 6.70 -13.42 15.89
N VAL A 169 7.78 -14.17 15.66
CA VAL A 169 8.94 -13.71 14.92
C VAL A 169 8.63 -13.81 13.42
N PRO A 170 8.62 -12.69 12.68
CA PRO A 170 8.44 -12.75 11.25
C PRO A 170 9.60 -13.52 10.62
N THR A 171 9.33 -14.70 10.11
CA THR A 171 10.26 -15.41 9.23
C THR A 171 10.06 -14.94 7.80
N ALA A 172 11.14 -14.86 7.04
CA ALA A 172 11.13 -14.42 5.65
C ALA A 172 11.88 -15.45 4.78
N SER A 173 11.28 -15.78 3.65
CA SER A 173 11.87 -16.64 2.63
C SER A 173 11.66 -15.98 1.25
N PRO A 174 12.63 -15.19 0.76
CA PRO A 174 12.50 -14.52 -0.52
C PRO A 174 12.24 -15.50 -1.66
N ARG A 175 11.17 -15.24 -2.43
CA ARG A 175 10.75 -16.08 -3.56
C ARG A 175 11.36 -15.64 -4.89
N TYR A 176 11.68 -14.35 -5.00
CA TYR A 176 12.22 -13.71 -6.20
C TYR A 176 13.56 -13.05 -5.89
N ASP A 177 14.40 -12.94 -6.93
CA ASP A 177 15.46 -11.95 -6.96
C ASP A 177 14.83 -10.60 -7.32
N VAL A 178 15.06 -9.55 -6.52
CA VAL A 178 14.30 -8.30 -6.60
C VAL A 178 15.21 -7.11 -6.80
N LEU A 179 15.02 -6.37 -7.89
CA LEU A 179 15.53 -5.01 -8.01
C LEU A 179 14.46 -4.02 -7.52
N THR A 180 14.76 -3.28 -6.45
CA THR A 180 13.86 -2.23 -5.95
C THR A 180 14.39 -0.85 -6.34
N ILE A 181 13.57 -0.11 -7.10
CA ILE A 181 13.82 1.28 -7.48
C ILE A 181 12.86 2.19 -6.72
N GLY A 182 13.42 3.10 -5.95
CA GLY A 182 12.67 4.11 -5.20
C GLY A 182 12.52 5.41 -6.01
N ILE A 183 11.30 5.88 -6.19
CA ILE A 183 11.03 7.14 -6.89
C ILE A 183 10.70 8.22 -5.88
N TYR A 184 11.45 9.32 -5.92
CA TYR A 184 11.21 10.46 -5.05
C TYR A 184 11.19 11.79 -5.81
N ARG A 185 10.76 12.82 -5.11
CA ARG A 185 10.86 14.24 -5.51
C ARG A 185 11.33 15.04 -4.32
N GLU A 186 11.88 16.21 -4.62
CA GLU A 186 12.20 17.19 -3.58
C GLU A 186 10.94 17.56 -2.79
N ARG A 187 11.12 17.84 -1.50
CA ARG A 187 10.02 17.96 -0.53
C ARG A 187 8.96 18.99 -0.95
N GLU A 188 9.37 20.15 -1.41
CA GLU A 188 8.43 21.22 -1.76
C GLU A 188 7.67 20.89 -3.06
N GLU A 189 8.35 20.29 -4.02
CA GLU A 189 7.71 19.80 -5.24
C GLU A 189 6.68 18.69 -4.95
N LEU A 190 7.02 17.76 -4.06
CA LEU A 190 6.10 16.71 -3.64
C LEU A 190 4.84 17.28 -2.98
N LYS A 191 4.99 18.29 -2.11
CA LYS A 191 3.84 18.97 -1.47
C LYS A 191 2.94 19.64 -2.49
N ARG A 192 3.52 20.41 -3.43
CA ARG A 192 2.79 21.08 -4.51
C ARG A 192 1.98 20.07 -5.32
N ARG A 193 2.59 18.95 -5.71
CA ARG A 193 1.91 17.89 -6.47
C ARG A 193 0.81 17.18 -5.68
N ILE A 194 0.95 17.06 -4.37
CA ILE A 194 -0.12 16.54 -3.51
C ILE A 194 -1.32 17.49 -3.56
N ASP A 195 -1.10 18.80 -3.40
CA ASP A 195 -2.17 19.79 -3.42
C ASP A 195 -2.86 19.83 -4.79
N GLU A 196 -2.11 19.91 -5.88
CA GLU A 196 -2.65 19.88 -7.25
C GLU A 196 -3.46 18.61 -7.55
N ARG A 197 -2.97 17.47 -7.10
CA ARG A 197 -3.68 16.19 -7.28
C ARG A 197 -4.97 16.13 -6.47
N LEU A 198 -4.97 16.66 -5.26
CA LEU A 198 -6.16 16.71 -4.42
C LEU A 198 -7.23 17.59 -5.06
N THR A 199 -6.89 18.83 -5.47
CA THR A 199 -7.81 19.75 -6.17
C THR A 199 -8.37 19.14 -7.46
N ARG A 200 -7.54 18.47 -8.25
CA ARG A 200 -8.01 17.81 -9.48
C ARG A 200 -9.02 16.70 -9.17
N ARG A 201 -8.75 15.84 -8.18
CA ARG A 201 -9.65 14.73 -7.82
C ARG A 201 -10.95 15.21 -7.20
N GLU A 202 -10.90 16.29 -6.43
CA GLU A 202 -12.10 16.95 -5.91
C GLU A 202 -12.98 17.40 -7.10
N ALA A 203 -12.42 18.12 -8.08
CA ALA A 203 -13.12 18.54 -9.28
C ALA A 203 -13.59 17.38 -10.18
N GLU A 204 -12.93 16.22 -10.13
CA GLU A 204 -13.32 14.99 -10.84
C GLU A 204 -14.44 14.19 -10.11
N GLY A 205 -14.88 14.61 -8.91
CA GLY A 205 -16.00 14.00 -8.20
C GLY A 205 -15.59 13.01 -7.09
N MET A 206 -14.46 13.21 -6.43
CA MET A 206 -14.03 12.34 -5.33
C MET A 206 -15.02 12.32 -4.16
N LEU A 207 -15.73 13.43 -3.88
CA LEU A 207 -16.76 13.50 -2.86
C LEU A 207 -17.96 12.63 -3.25
N GLU A 208 -18.36 12.69 -4.51
CA GLU A 208 -19.47 11.90 -5.09
C GLU A 208 -19.15 10.42 -5.11
N GLU A 209 -17.89 10.03 -5.33
CA GLU A 209 -17.46 8.63 -5.22
C GLU A 209 -17.78 8.07 -3.83
N VAL A 210 -17.43 8.80 -2.76
CA VAL A 210 -17.69 8.35 -1.38
C VAL A 210 -19.18 8.35 -1.05
N ARG A 211 -19.95 9.34 -1.53
CA ARG A 211 -21.43 9.32 -1.41
C ARG A 211 -22.03 8.09 -2.07
N GLY A 212 -21.61 7.81 -3.30
CA GLY A 212 -22.09 6.65 -4.05
C GLY A 212 -21.76 5.31 -3.37
N LEU A 213 -20.58 5.18 -2.77
CA LEU A 213 -20.23 3.98 -1.99
C LEU A 213 -21.17 3.80 -0.78
N ARG A 214 -21.48 4.87 -0.04
CA ARG A 214 -22.41 4.84 1.09
C ARG A 214 -23.83 4.48 0.65
N GLU A 215 -24.30 5.03 -0.47
CA GLU A 215 -25.61 4.71 -1.06
C GLU A 215 -25.70 3.24 -1.51
N GLN A 216 -24.58 2.64 -1.91
CA GLN A 216 -24.46 1.22 -2.23
C GLN A 216 -24.38 0.32 -0.99
N GLY A 217 -24.39 0.88 0.23
CA GLY A 217 -24.39 0.15 1.48
C GLY A 217 -23.01 -0.09 2.10
N VAL A 218 -21.95 0.52 1.58
CA VAL A 218 -20.62 0.48 2.24
C VAL A 218 -20.71 1.24 3.55
N SER A 219 -20.33 0.60 4.66
CA SER A 219 -20.48 1.16 6.00
C SER A 219 -19.50 2.32 6.26
N ASP A 220 -19.96 3.31 7.03
CA ASP A 220 -19.09 4.42 7.47
C ASP A 220 -17.90 3.90 8.28
N GLU A 221 -18.09 2.85 9.07
CA GLU A 221 -17.02 2.22 9.85
C GLU A 221 -15.89 1.71 8.95
N PHE A 222 -16.21 1.06 7.83
CA PHE A 222 -15.24 0.61 6.85
C PHE A 222 -14.49 1.79 6.22
N LEU A 223 -15.21 2.81 5.75
CA LEU A 223 -14.62 3.99 5.11
C LEU A 223 -13.71 4.77 6.07
N LEU A 224 -14.10 4.91 7.34
CA LEU A 224 -13.29 5.53 8.39
C LEU A 224 -11.99 4.74 8.66
N LYS A 225 -12.06 3.41 8.70
CA LYS A 225 -10.89 2.53 8.90
C LYS A 225 -9.93 2.55 7.70
N LEU A 226 -10.43 2.75 6.49
CA LEU A 226 -9.63 2.80 5.28
C LEU A 226 -8.66 4.00 5.25
N GLY A 227 -9.02 5.07 5.92
CA GLY A 227 -8.17 6.25 6.16
C GLY A 227 -8.07 7.21 4.99
N LEU A 228 -7.31 8.32 5.20
CA LEU A 228 -7.09 9.41 4.26
C LEU A 228 -8.39 9.88 3.57
N GLU A 229 -8.42 9.91 2.23
CA GLU A 229 -9.51 10.48 1.45
C GLU A 229 -10.88 9.94 1.90
N TYR A 230 -11.01 8.63 2.01
CA TYR A 230 -12.29 8.00 2.40
C TYR A 230 -12.72 8.37 3.81
N ARG A 231 -11.78 8.41 4.76
CA ARG A 231 -12.05 8.80 6.13
C ARG A 231 -12.48 10.26 6.23
N TYR A 232 -11.71 11.18 5.68
CA TYR A 232 -11.96 12.61 5.81
C TYR A 232 -13.28 13.02 5.14
N ILE A 233 -13.58 12.45 3.97
CA ILE A 233 -14.84 12.69 3.27
C ILE A 233 -16.01 12.08 4.05
N THR A 234 -15.89 10.89 4.61
CA THR A 234 -16.93 10.29 5.45
C THR A 234 -17.16 11.13 6.70
N GLU A 235 -16.12 11.60 7.38
CA GLU A 235 -16.20 12.51 8.50
C GLU A 235 -16.93 13.84 8.14
N TYR A 236 -16.68 14.37 6.94
CA TYR A 236 -17.42 15.54 6.43
C TYR A 236 -18.91 15.22 6.19
N LEU A 237 -19.20 14.12 5.52
CA LEU A 237 -20.57 13.70 5.23
C LEU A 237 -21.39 13.36 6.49
N THR A 238 -20.73 13.06 7.60
CA THR A 238 -21.34 12.79 8.91
C THR A 238 -21.32 14.01 9.85
N GLY A 239 -20.87 15.19 9.37
CA GLY A 239 -20.95 16.45 10.10
C GLY A 239 -19.82 16.68 11.11
N VAL A 240 -18.70 15.97 11.00
CA VAL A 240 -17.51 16.22 11.83
C VAL A 240 -16.80 17.52 11.42
N TRP A 241 -16.75 17.81 10.13
CA TRP A 241 -16.14 19.03 9.59
C TRP A 241 -17.20 20.09 9.30
N SER A 242 -16.90 21.35 9.60
CA SER A 242 -17.84 22.47 9.44
C SER A 242 -18.03 22.89 7.98
N SER A 243 -17.06 22.60 7.11
CA SER A 243 -17.10 22.87 5.68
C SER A 243 -16.24 21.91 4.89
N GLU A 244 -16.53 21.80 3.58
CA GLU A 244 -15.72 21.03 2.64
C GLU A 244 -14.30 21.60 2.54
N GLU A 245 -14.14 22.91 2.56
CA GLU A 245 -12.83 23.58 2.53
C GLU A 245 -11.98 23.21 3.74
N GLU A 246 -12.55 23.18 4.94
CA GLU A 246 -11.86 22.78 6.16
C GLU A 246 -11.40 21.31 6.05
N MET A 247 -12.29 20.42 5.63
CA MET A 247 -12.00 19.01 5.41
C MET A 247 -10.87 18.82 4.40
N LEU A 248 -10.91 19.49 3.24
CA LEU A 248 -9.87 19.38 2.21
C LEU A 248 -8.50 19.88 2.69
N ASN A 249 -8.47 20.96 3.46
CA ASN A 249 -7.24 21.49 4.04
C ASN A 249 -6.59 20.47 5.01
N GLU A 250 -7.37 19.87 5.91
CA GLU A 250 -6.87 18.87 6.83
C GLU A 250 -6.49 17.56 6.11
N LEU A 251 -7.24 17.15 5.10
CA LEU A 251 -6.91 16.01 4.25
C LEU A 251 -5.57 16.23 3.53
N ALA A 252 -5.33 17.42 2.97
CA ALA A 252 -4.05 17.76 2.34
C ALA A 252 -2.87 17.61 3.31
N LEU A 253 -3.03 18.07 4.55
CA LEU A 253 -2.02 17.89 5.60
C LEU A 253 -1.81 16.40 5.95
N ALA A 254 -2.89 15.64 6.03
CA ALA A 254 -2.84 14.20 6.32
C ALA A 254 -2.11 13.42 5.21
N ILE A 255 -2.37 13.74 3.93
CA ILE A 255 -1.69 13.12 2.78
C ILE A 255 -0.19 13.46 2.80
N LYS A 256 0.19 14.72 3.10
CA LYS A 256 1.60 15.14 3.23
C LYS A 256 2.31 14.38 4.37
N ARG A 257 1.64 14.20 5.51
CA ARG A 257 2.15 13.37 6.62
C ARG A 257 2.29 11.90 6.23
N PHE A 258 1.34 11.37 5.47
CA PHE A 258 1.38 10.00 4.98
C PHE A 258 2.54 9.78 3.99
N ALA A 259 2.73 10.68 3.03
CA ALA A 259 3.87 10.63 2.11
C ALA A 259 5.23 10.64 2.84
N LYS A 260 5.35 11.43 3.93
CA LYS A 260 6.54 11.41 4.81
C LYS A 260 6.72 10.03 5.47
N ARG A 261 5.64 9.41 5.98
CA ARG A 261 5.72 8.05 6.58
C ARG A 261 6.14 7.00 5.55
N GLN A 262 5.63 7.07 4.31
CA GLN A 262 6.04 6.19 3.22
C GLN A 262 7.55 6.31 2.95
N MET A 263 8.08 7.53 2.84
CA MET A 263 9.53 7.76 2.68
C MET A 263 10.33 7.20 3.85
N THR A 264 9.88 7.42 5.08
CA THR A 264 10.55 6.86 6.27
C THR A 264 10.54 5.34 6.25
N TRP A 265 9.48 4.73 5.76
CA TRP A 265 9.40 3.27 5.62
C TRP A 265 10.43 2.75 4.63
N PHE A 266 10.42 3.23 3.41
CA PHE A 266 11.30 2.72 2.36
C PHE A 266 12.78 3.07 2.58
N LYS A 267 13.10 4.21 3.20
CA LYS A 267 14.50 4.59 3.52
C LYS A 267 15.20 3.66 4.53
N ARG A 268 14.48 2.78 5.22
CA ARG A 268 15.09 1.76 6.08
C ARG A 268 15.80 0.66 5.30
N ASP A 269 15.40 0.46 4.07
CA ASP A 269 15.98 -0.53 3.18
C ASP A 269 17.09 0.11 2.33
N GLN A 270 18.34 -0.26 2.63
CA GLN A 270 19.54 0.28 1.97
C GLN A 270 19.75 -0.30 0.56
N SER A 271 19.03 -1.36 0.18
CA SER A 271 19.12 -1.97 -1.13
C SER A 271 18.35 -1.19 -2.21
N ILE A 272 17.49 -0.26 -1.82
CA ILE A 272 16.68 0.55 -2.73
C ILE A 272 17.55 1.55 -3.48
N VAL A 273 17.52 1.48 -4.81
CA VAL A 273 18.17 2.47 -5.69
C VAL A 273 17.23 3.66 -5.88
N TRP A 274 17.58 4.80 -5.30
CA TRP A 274 16.74 5.99 -5.33
C TRP A 274 16.98 6.86 -6.56
N LEU A 275 15.91 7.19 -7.28
CA LEU A 275 15.93 8.06 -8.46
C LEU A 275 15.02 9.28 -8.26
N ASN A 276 15.57 10.46 -8.52
CA ASN A 276 14.80 11.71 -8.49
C ASN A 276 13.99 11.87 -9.77
N MET A 277 12.68 12.01 -9.65
CA MET A 277 11.79 12.15 -10.81
C MET A 277 12.02 13.45 -11.59
N ASN A 278 12.64 14.47 -10.98
CA ASN A 278 12.97 15.73 -11.65
C ASN A 278 14.13 15.57 -12.66
N ASP A 279 14.98 14.57 -12.48
CA ASP A 279 16.12 14.28 -13.36
C ASP A 279 15.74 13.43 -14.58
N LYS A 280 14.44 13.24 -14.83
CA LYS A 280 13.92 12.41 -15.93
C LYS A 280 14.53 11.00 -15.94
N PRO A 281 14.34 10.22 -14.87
CA PRO A 281 15.13 9.01 -14.58
C PRO A 281 14.79 7.79 -15.44
N PHE A 282 14.01 7.92 -16.52
CA PHE A 282 13.55 6.80 -17.33
C PHE A 282 14.72 5.98 -17.90
N GLU A 283 15.69 6.62 -18.56
CA GLU A 283 16.84 5.93 -19.17
C GLU A 283 17.73 5.27 -18.09
N THR A 284 17.92 5.95 -16.97
CA THR A 284 18.68 5.38 -15.84
C THR A 284 17.99 4.14 -15.28
N ALA A 285 16.66 4.22 -15.04
CA ALA A 285 15.88 3.11 -14.56
C ALA A 285 15.87 1.94 -15.56
N LEU A 286 15.70 2.24 -16.85
CA LEU A 286 15.72 1.25 -17.92
C LEU A 286 17.06 0.50 -17.96
N THR A 287 18.18 1.23 -17.86
CA THR A 287 19.53 0.64 -17.83
C THR A 287 19.72 -0.25 -16.61
N LEU A 288 19.31 0.21 -15.41
CA LEU A 288 19.37 -0.59 -14.17
C LEU A 288 18.59 -1.90 -14.31
N ILE A 289 17.37 -1.82 -14.85
CA ILE A 289 16.52 -3.01 -15.03
C ILE A 289 17.14 -3.98 -16.04
N LYS A 290 17.64 -3.50 -17.19
CA LYS A 290 18.29 -4.36 -18.18
C LYS A 290 19.50 -5.09 -17.60
N ASN A 291 20.40 -4.36 -16.94
CA ASN A 291 21.57 -4.96 -16.29
C ASN A 291 21.16 -5.99 -15.23
N PHE A 292 20.12 -5.71 -14.44
CA PHE A 292 19.60 -6.66 -13.47
C PHE A 292 19.02 -7.92 -14.15
N LEU A 293 18.28 -7.76 -15.25
CA LEU A 293 17.69 -8.89 -15.99
C LEU A 293 18.76 -9.78 -16.68
N GLU A 294 19.88 -9.19 -17.09
CA GLU A 294 20.99 -9.88 -17.75
C GLU A 294 21.98 -10.52 -16.77
N ALA A 295 22.03 -10.09 -15.52
CA ALA A 295 22.89 -10.69 -14.48
C ALA A 295 22.48 -12.16 -14.22
N GLU A 296 23.46 -13.08 -14.14
CA GLU A 296 23.25 -14.52 -13.87
C GLU A 296 22.85 -14.82 -12.42
#